data_3a46b6460a96cf682c2ba5298f480554
#
_entry.id   3a46b6460a96cf682c2ba5298f480554
#
_cell.length_a   1.000
_cell.length_b   1.000
_cell.length_c   1.000
_cell.angle_alpha   90.00
_cell.angle_beta   90.00
_cell.angle_gamma   90.00
#
_symmetry.space_group_name_H-M   'P 1'
#
loop_
_entity.id
_entity.type
_entity.pdbx_description
1 polymer ?
#
loop_
_entity_poly.entity_id
_entity_poly.type
_entity_poly.pdbx_seq_one_letter_code
_entity_poly.pdbx_strand_id
1 'polypeptide(L)'
;MSPFDICSNVYLAETKPYITLSYVRYKNRGKNMSESTQQIQAINPKNLPITEANVVNIINNKPNFDNLPESDKASILKITVATEYSNELQHKAKIAKLNYADLKATFLANAKSSHTREAYTLALSRLEMYLSTLGKSFAELTTLDADKFIQSNFLGKPLTKGFLNVAAPNRASASIRRDAACIGGFYAFTQRVTYNEVVNPMRGTRSLPKKESAKEIEVPTETEVNAILASKDLPKELKAAIAIMALRGLRIGGLPSLNIDYTSQAFITQSKGKLYNGHLNETECIGATPVLKYFGTFEGKKKPFSNLDAPKLKMQISYWMKKLHQQGIIPTVYSAHDFRHFYSKTFYQQSGHDIYRLQKMLNHSGISITEGYLKTLNLI
;
A
#
# COMPACT_ATOMS: atom_id res chain seq x y z
N MET A 1 19.59 -15.38 5.56
CA MET A 1 19.11 -16.58 4.83
C MET A 1 19.27 -17.77 5.75
N SER A 2 18.14 -18.34 6.20
CA SER A 2 18.15 -19.54 7.05
C SER A 2 18.36 -20.78 6.18
N PRO A 3 19.18 -21.75 6.58
CA PRO A 3 19.56 -22.88 5.74
C PRO A 3 18.62 -24.09 5.80
N PHE A 4 17.39 -23.94 6.30
CA PHE A 4 16.50 -25.11 6.45
C PHE A 4 15.08 -24.79 5.94
N ASP A 5 14.81 -25.21 4.69
CA ASP A 5 13.44 -25.39 4.21
C ASP A 5 13.03 -26.84 4.49
N ILE A 6 12.20 -27.05 5.50
CA ILE A 6 11.58 -28.34 5.79
C ILE A 6 10.18 -28.31 5.16
N CYS A 7 10.00 -28.98 4.02
CA CYS A 7 8.68 -29.31 3.50
C CYS A 7 8.27 -30.69 4.04
N SER A 8 7.45 -30.72 5.08
CA SER A 8 6.77 -31.93 5.53
C SER A 8 5.33 -31.89 5.05
N ASN A 9 5.00 -32.69 4.05
CA ASN A 9 3.61 -32.96 3.67
C ASN A 9 3.16 -34.25 4.39
N VAL A 10 2.39 -34.10 5.45
CA VAL A 10 1.66 -35.19 6.07
C VAL A 10 0.20 -35.07 5.64
N TYR A 11 -0.26 -35.98 4.80
CA TYR A 11 -1.70 -36.08 4.45
C TYR A 11 -2.36 -37.06 5.42
N LEU A 12 -3.28 -36.55 6.24
CA LEU A 12 -4.21 -37.39 6.98
C LEU A 12 -5.44 -37.67 6.10
N ALA A 13 -5.56 -38.88 5.58
CA ALA A 13 -6.77 -39.32 4.93
C ALA A 13 -7.72 -39.94 5.98
N GLU A 14 -8.94 -39.44 6.05
CA GLU A 14 -9.94 -39.76 7.10
C GLU A 14 -10.51 -41.19 7.08
N THR A 15 -10.02 -42.12 6.32
CA THR A 15 -10.68 -43.44 6.21
C THR A 15 -9.80 -44.68 6.22
N LYS A 16 -8.55 -44.64 6.65
CA LYS A 16 -7.79 -45.88 6.91
C LYS A 16 -6.56 -45.65 7.82
N PRO A 17 -6.14 -46.64 8.64
CA PRO A 17 -5.09 -46.50 9.64
C PRO A 17 -3.68 -46.62 9.07
N TYR A 18 -3.39 -45.99 7.94
CA TYR A 18 -2.05 -46.00 7.36
C TYR A 18 -1.58 -44.55 7.15
N ILE A 19 -0.59 -44.17 7.94
CA ILE A 19 0.12 -42.92 7.75
C ILE A 19 1.18 -43.16 6.67
N THR A 20 1.00 -42.52 5.50
CA THR A 20 2.01 -42.57 4.44
C THR A 20 3.01 -41.45 4.67
N LEU A 21 4.23 -41.80 5.10
CA LEU A 21 5.35 -40.85 5.20
C LEU A 21 5.93 -40.60 3.81
N SER A 22 5.79 -39.40 3.30
CA SER A 22 6.52 -39.00 2.10
C SER A 22 7.91 -38.49 2.48
N TYR A 23 8.93 -39.04 1.82
CA TYR A 23 10.34 -38.73 2.04
C TYR A 23 10.66 -37.26 1.79
N VAL A 24 11.34 -36.63 2.74
CA VAL A 24 11.94 -35.30 2.58
C VAL A 24 13.35 -35.46 2.00
N ARG A 25 13.56 -34.99 0.77
CA ARG A 25 14.90 -34.94 0.16
C ARG A 25 15.64 -33.68 0.65
N TYR A 26 16.73 -33.87 1.40
CA TYR A 26 17.67 -32.79 1.67
C TYR A 26 18.62 -32.58 0.48
N LYS A 27 18.68 -31.37 -0.02
CA LYS A 27 19.70 -30.93 -0.95
C LYS A 27 20.82 -30.23 -0.14
N ASN A 28 21.85 -30.96 0.21
CA ASN A 28 23.08 -30.35 0.73
C ASN A 28 23.82 -29.68 -0.43
N ARG A 29 23.97 -28.38 -0.43
CA ARG A 29 24.96 -27.67 -1.26
C ARG A 29 26.23 -27.53 -0.45
N GLY A 30 27.23 -28.27 -0.88
CA GLY A 30 28.62 -28.36 -0.57
C GLY A 30 29.23 -27.38 0.42
N LYS A 31 29.74 -27.95 1.52
CA LYS A 31 31.01 -27.53 2.14
C LYS A 31 31.68 -28.78 2.67
N ASN A 32 32.93 -28.95 2.26
CA ASN A 32 33.83 -29.98 2.75
C ASN A 32 33.92 -29.91 4.29
N MET A 33 33.44 -30.93 4.96
CA MET A 33 33.72 -31.12 6.38
C MET A 33 34.82 -32.17 6.53
N SER A 34 35.91 -31.75 7.15
CA SER A 34 36.96 -32.64 7.67
C SER A 34 36.36 -33.63 8.65
N GLU A 35 36.74 -34.87 8.48
CA GLU A 35 36.40 -36.00 9.36
C GLU A 35 36.83 -35.73 10.80
N SER A 36 35.89 -35.48 11.68
CA SER A 36 36.03 -35.71 13.11
C SER A 36 35.17 -36.91 13.45
N THR A 37 35.82 -38.06 13.48
CA THR A 37 35.24 -39.32 13.93
C THR A 37 35.01 -39.24 15.44
N GLN A 38 33.86 -38.76 15.87
CA GLN A 38 33.38 -39.01 17.22
C GLN A 38 32.81 -40.43 17.26
N GLN A 39 33.45 -41.29 18.01
CA GLN A 39 32.94 -42.61 18.36
C GLN A 39 31.57 -42.44 19.05
N ILE A 40 30.51 -42.74 18.31
CA ILE A 40 29.16 -42.87 18.89
C ILE A 40 29.16 -44.21 19.61
N GLN A 41 29.25 -44.19 20.95
CA GLN A 41 28.97 -45.37 21.76
C GLN A 41 27.54 -45.83 21.44
N ALA A 42 27.39 -47.10 21.06
CA ALA A 42 26.09 -47.72 20.79
C ALA A 42 25.23 -47.63 22.07
N ILE A 43 24.31 -46.73 22.11
CA ILE A 43 23.34 -46.62 23.20
C ILE A 43 22.37 -47.79 23.03
N ASN A 44 22.31 -48.68 24.04
CA ASN A 44 21.40 -49.79 24.06
C ASN A 44 19.94 -49.24 24.20
N PRO A 45 19.06 -49.40 23.22
CA PRO A 45 17.77 -48.71 23.19
C PRO A 45 16.78 -49.24 24.22
N LYS A 46 17.09 -50.31 24.94
CA LYS A 46 16.18 -50.93 25.90
C LYS A 46 16.00 -50.20 27.24
N ASN A 47 16.85 -49.21 27.55
CA ASN A 47 16.88 -48.62 28.90
C ASN A 47 16.74 -47.08 28.97
N LEU A 48 16.40 -46.40 27.88
CA LEU A 48 16.19 -44.94 27.92
C LEU A 48 14.70 -44.64 27.94
N PRO A 49 14.22 -43.85 28.93
CA PRO A 49 12.87 -43.34 28.81
C PRO A 49 12.76 -42.43 27.56
N ILE A 50 11.76 -42.68 26.73
CA ILE A 50 11.50 -41.87 25.55
C ILE A 50 11.00 -40.50 26.04
N THR A 51 11.90 -39.54 26.15
CA THR A 51 11.62 -38.13 26.48
C THR A 51 11.60 -37.29 25.20
N GLU A 52 10.85 -36.17 25.21
CA GLU A 52 10.80 -35.22 24.08
C GLU A 52 12.21 -34.83 23.59
N ALA A 53 13.15 -34.62 24.51
CA ALA A 53 14.55 -34.28 24.16
C ALA A 53 15.28 -35.41 23.40
N ASN A 54 14.96 -36.68 23.71
CA ASN A 54 15.54 -37.83 23.03
C ASN A 54 14.94 -38.05 21.64
N VAL A 55 13.64 -37.74 21.45
CA VAL A 55 12.95 -37.80 20.16
C VAL A 55 13.54 -36.77 19.20
N VAL A 56 13.72 -35.53 19.64
CA VAL A 56 14.34 -34.47 18.83
C VAL A 56 15.75 -34.83 18.38
N ASN A 57 16.55 -35.47 19.25
CA ASN A 57 17.90 -35.96 18.89
C ASN A 57 17.86 -37.13 17.89
N ILE A 58 16.89 -38.04 17.99
CA ILE A 58 16.73 -39.16 17.06
C ILE A 58 16.26 -38.69 15.68
N ILE A 59 15.34 -37.71 15.62
CA ILE A 59 14.85 -37.14 14.37
C ILE A 59 15.93 -36.34 13.65
N ASN A 60 16.78 -35.62 14.41
CA ASN A 60 17.87 -34.83 13.84
C ASN A 60 19.06 -35.69 13.38
N ASN A 61 19.23 -36.92 13.91
CA ASN A 61 20.27 -37.89 13.53
C ASN A 61 19.69 -39.01 12.65
N LYS A 62 19.31 -38.69 11.43
CA LYS A 62 18.66 -39.58 10.46
C LYS A 62 19.26 -40.98 10.20
N PRO A 63 20.59 -41.24 10.27
CA PRO A 63 21.10 -42.55 9.97
C PRO A 63 20.62 -43.67 10.90
N ASN A 64 20.13 -43.30 12.11
CA ASN A 64 19.75 -44.30 13.11
C ASN A 64 18.27 -44.66 13.11
N PHE A 65 17.36 -43.84 12.48
CA PHE A 65 15.92 -44.11 12.51
C PHE A 65 15.57 -45.36 11.71
N ASP A 66 16.17 -45.54 10.53
CA ASP A 66 15.86 -46.66 9.64
C ASP A 66 16.27 -48.01 10.22
N ASN A 67 17.23 -48.02 11.14
CA ASN A 67 17.76 -49.20 11.80
C ASN A 67 17.06 -49.57 13.13
N LEU A 68 16.06 -48.80 13.55
CA LEU A 68 15.29 -49.08 14.77
C LEU A 68 14.24 -50.18 14.54
N PRO A 69 13.92 -50.99 15.59
CA PRO A 69 12.79 -51.91 15.57
C PRO A 69 11.48 -51.18 15.23
N GLU A 70 10.58 -51.86 14.53
CA GLU A 70 9.30 -51.26 14.12
C GLU A 70 8.44 -50.75 15.30
N SER A 71 8.53 -51.42 16.46
CA SER A 71 7.88 -50.96 17.72
C SER A 71 8.38 -49.58 18.17
N ASP A 72 9.70 -49.34 18.03
CA ASP A 72 10.31 -48.10 18.46
C ASP A 72 10.06 -46.97 17.46
N LYS A 73 10.07 -47.30 16.17
CA LYS A 73 9.64 -46.37 15.11
C LYS A 73 8.20 -45.89 15.32
N ALA A 74 7.27 -46.86 15.63
CA ALA A 74 5.90 -46.54 15.89
C ALA A 74 5.70 -45.64 17.14
N SER A 75 6.53 -45.90 18.18
CA SER A 75 6.51 -45.08 19.40
C SER A 75 7.04 -43.67 19.15
N ILE A 76 8.14 -43.53 18.45
CA ILE A 76 8.72 -42.24 18.06
C ILE A 76 7.73 -41.45 17.20
N LEU A 77 7.07 -42.12 16.24
CA LEU A 77 6.06 -41.46 15.39
C LEU A 77 4.88 -40.95 16.21
N LYS A 78 4.37 -41.74 17.17
CA LYS A 78 3.29 -41.31 18.07
C LYS A 78 3.68 -40.09 18.90
N ILE A 79 4.91 -40.06 19.44
CA ILE A 79 5.41 -38.93 20.22
C ILE A 79 5.56 -37.70 19.32
N THR A 80 6.10 -37.87 18.10
CA THR A 80 6.28 -36.76 17.16
C THR A 80 4.93 -36.14 16.80
N VAL A 81 3.93 -36.96 16.44
CA VAL A 81 2.57 -36.48 16.13
C VAL A 81 1.94 -35.80 17.34
N ALA A 82 2.09 -36.36 18.55
CA ALA A 82 1.56 -35.75 19.78
C ALA A 82 2.24 -34.40 20.08
N THR A 83 3.56 -34.30 19.86
CA THR A 83 4.31 -33.05 20.05
C THR A 83 3.91 -31.99 19.03
N GLU A 84 3.78 -32.35 17.74
CA GLU A 84 3.30 -31.44 16.70
C GLU A 84 1.88 -30.95 17.00
N TYR A 85 0.99 -31.84 17.42
CA TYR A 85 -0.37 -31.48 17.81
C TYR A 85 -0.39 -30.55 19.05
N SER A 86 0.45 -30.84 20.05
CA SER A 86 0.59 -29.97 21.23
C SER A 86 1.12 -28.58 20.86
N ASN A 87 2.13 -28.52 19.97
CA ASN A 87 2.68 -27.25 19.46
C ASN A 87 1.63 -26.47 18.66
N GLU A 88 0.83 -27.16 17.83
CA GLU A 88 -0.27 -26.53 17.09
C GLU A 88 -1.35 -25.99 18.05
N LEU A 89 -1.71 -26.73 19.08
CA LEU A 89 -2.65 -26.24 20.11
C LEU A 89 -2.10 -25.03 20.88
N GLN A 90 -0.83 -25.06 21.26
CA GLN A 90 -0.18 -23.92 21.91
C GLN A 90 -0.14 -22.69 20.98
N HIS A 91 0.16 -22.90 19.70
CA HIS A 91 0.17 -21.84 18.69
C HIS A 91 -1.24 -21.25 18.52
N LYS A 92 -2.27 -22.09 18.38
CA LYS A 92 -3.69 -21.65 18.35
C LYS A 92 -4.08 -20.87 19.60
N ALA A 93 -3.65 -21.33 20.78
CA ALA A 93 -3.93 -20.63 22.04
C ALA A 93 -3.22 -19.28 22.14
N LYS A 94 -2.00 -19.14 21.62
CA LYS A 94 -1.30 -17.85 21.53
C LYS A 94 -2.01 -16.91 20.56
N ILE A 95 -2.39 -17.41 19.38
CA ILE A 95 -3.14 -16.65 18.38
C ILE A 95 -4.49 -16.17 18.92
N ALA A 96 -5.20 -17.03 19.64
CA ALA A 96 -6.50 -16.68 20.24
C ALA A 96 -6.41 -15.58 21.31
N LYS A 97 -5.24 -15.37 21.90
CA LYS A 97 -4.99 -14.26 22.86
C LYS A 97 -4.69 -12.92 22.16
N LEU A 98 -4.46 -12.92 20.86
CA LEU A 98 -4.17 -11.69 20.13
C LEU A 98 -5.46 -10.85 20.01
N ASN A 99 -5.39 -9.63 20.52
CA ASN A 99 -6.49 -8.68 20.38
C ASN A 99 -6.36 -7.95 19.02
N TYR A 100 -7.20 -8.35 18.07
CA TYR A 100 -7.24 -7.71 16.76
C TYR A 100 -7.51 -6.21 16.85
N ALA A 101 -8.40 -5.77 17.74
CA ALA A 101 -8.76 -4.36 17.87
C ALA A 101 -7.55 -3.51 18.31
N ASP A 102 -6.75 -4.00 19.25
CA ASP A 102 -5.53 -3.32 19.72
C ASP A 102 -4.46 -3.27 18.62
N LEU A 103 -4.26 -4.37 17.90
CA LEU A 103 -3.33 -4.43 16.77
C LEU A 103 -3.75 -3.45 15.67
N LYS A 104 -5.04 -3.43 15.32
CA LYS A 104 -5.60 -2.49 14.35
C LYS A 104 -5.44 -1.04 14.81
N ALA A 105 -5.79 -0.73 16.07
CA ALA A 105 -5.65 0.61 16.61
C ALA A 105 -4.20 1.10 16.57
N THR A 106 -3.25 0.26 16.99
CA THR A 106 -1.82 0.57 16.96
C THR A 106 -1.31 0.77 15.53
N PHE A 107 -1.71 -0.09 14.59
CA PHE A 107 -1.35 0.06 13.17
C PHE A 107 -1.87 1.37 12.59
N LEU A 108 -3.13 1.71 12.86
CA LEU A 108 -3.75 2.94 12.39
C LEU A 108 -3.16 4.20 13.03
N ALA A 109 -2.75 4.13 14.30
CA ALA A 109 -2.06 5.23 14.99
C ALA A 109 -0.72 5.59 14.33
N ASN A 110 -0.03 4.60 13.76
CA ASN A 110 1.23 4.80 13.03
C ASN A 110 1.04 5.41 11.64
N ALA A 111 -0.20 5.62 11.17
CA ALA A 111 -0.44 6.26 9.88
C ALA A 111 -0.09 7.75 9.92
N LYS A 112 0.82 8.17 9.04
CA LYS A 112 1.40 9.52 9.01
C LYS A 112 0.39 10.65 8.68
N SER A 113 -0.77 10.33 8.10
CA SER A 113 -1.78 11.32 7.75
C SER A 113 -3.19 10.80 8.01
N SER A 114 -4.16 11.72 8.25
CA SER A 114 -5.58 11.40 8.41
C SER A 114 -6.13 10.62 7.19
N HIS A 115 -5.82 11.08 5.97
CA HIS A 115 -6.24 10.39 4.73
C HIS A 115 -5.69 8.97 4.60
N THR A 116 -4.42 8.76 5.03
CA THR A 116 -3.85 7.41 5.06
C THR A 116 -4.57 6.55 6.07
N ARG A 117 -4.86 7.10 7.26
CA ARG A 117 -5.59 6.41 8.32
C ARG A 117 -7.00 6.02 7.88
N GLU A 118 -7.74 6.93 7.26
CA GLU A 118 -9.07 6.68 6.69
C GLU A 118 -9.03 5.57 5.64
N ALA A 119 -8.10 5.64 4.69
CA ALA A 119 -7.94 4.61 3.67
C ALA A 119 -7.63 3.24 4.28
N TYR A 120 -6.78 3.19 5.29
CA TYR A 120 -6.43 1.97 6.01
C TYR A 120 -7.61 1.44 6.82
N THR A 121 -8.35 2.31 7.49
CA THR A 121 -9.57 1.93 8.21
C THR A 121 -10.58 1.27 7.28
N LEU A 122 -10.84 1.86 6.10
CA LEU A 122 -11.76 1.31 5.12
C LEU A 122 -11.29 -0.05 4.55
N ALA A 123 -9.99 -0.21 4.30
CA ALA A 123 -9.45 -1.48 3.82
C ALA A 123 -9.58 -2.59 4.88
N LEU A 124 -9.26 -2.29 6.13
CA LEU A 124 -9.37 -3.23 7.25
C LEU A 124 -10.83 -3.55 7.58
N SER A 125 -11.76 -2.57 7.47
CA SER A 125 -13.19 -2.84 7.65
C SER A 125 -13.73 -3.82 6.60
N ARG A 126 -13.23 -3.78 5.36
CA ARG A 126 -13.58 -4.80 4.36
C ARG A 126 -13.06 -6.18 4.73
N LEU A 127 -11.84 -6.25 5.28
CA LEU A 127 -11.28 -7.50 5.79
C LEU A 127 -12.13 -8.05 6.93
N GLU A 128 -12.52 -7.22 7.91
CA GLU A 128 -13.38 -7.61 9.04
C GLU A 128 -14.72 -8.18 8.57
N MET A 129 -15.36 -7.53 7.60
CA MET A 129 -16.60 -8.03 7.02
C MET A 129 -16.40 -9.40 6.36
N TYR A 130 -15.31 -9.59 5.64
CA TYR A 130 -15.01 -10.88 5.02
C TYR A 130 -14.73 -11.97 6.06
N LEU A 131 -13.92 -11.69 7.06
CA LEU A 131 -13.62 -12.61 8.16
C LEU A 131 -14.90 -13.05 8.89
N SER A 132 -15.84 -12.14 9.10
CA SER A 132 -17.13 -12.47 9.73
C SER A 132 -17.97 -13.45 8.88
N THR A 133 -17.85 -13.40 7.54
CA THR A 133 -18.54 -14.37 6.67
C THR A 133 -17.91 -15.76 6.70
N LEU A 134 -16.63 -15.86 7.06
CA LEU A 134 -15.91 -17.13 7.17
C LEU A 134 -15.97 -17.73 8.58
N GLY A 135 -16.40 -16.96 9.58
CA GLY A 135 -16.28 -17.37 10.97
C GLY A 135 -14.82 -17.55 11.45
N LYS A 136 -13.87 -16.89 10.78
CA LYS A 136 -12.42 -16.97 11.07
C LYS A 136 -11.92 -15.73 11.78
N SER A 137 -10.92 -15.92 12.64
CA SER A 137 -10.11 -14.81 13.13
C SER A 137 -9.15 -14.31 12.04
N PHE A 138 -8.60 -13.11 12.23
CA PHE A 138 -7.62 -12.54 11.30
C PHE A 138 -6.34 -13.38 11.19
N ALA A 139 -5.96 -14.07 12.25
CA ALA A 139 -4.74 -14.86 12.31
C ALA A 139 -4.86 -16.24 11.62
N GLU A 140 -6.09 -16.69 11.38
CA GLU A 140 -6.40 -17.95 10.68
C GLU A 140 -6.58 -17.76 9.17
N LEU A 141 -6.50 -16.52 8.67
CA LEU A 141 -6.66 -16.25 7.24
C LEU A 141 -5.50 -16.84 6.44
N THR A 142 -5.82 -17.73 5.50
CA THR A 142 -4.83 -18.34 4.61
C THR A 142 -4.62 -17.52 3.33
N THR A 143 -3.55 -17.81 2.58
CA THR A 143 -3.34 -17.18 1.25
C THR A 143 -4.48 -17.50 0.28
N LEU A 144 -5.07 -18.71 0.38
CA LEU A 144 -6.24 -19.09 -0.43
C LEU A 144 -7.47 -18.24 -0.06
N ASP A 145 -7.69 -18.00 1.23
CA ASP A 145 -8.78 -17.10 1.67
C ASP A 145 -8.53 -15.66 1.19
N ALA A 146 -7.28 -15.19 1.21
CA ALA A 146 -6.92 -13.88 0.70
C ALA A 146 -7.16 -13.77 -0.82
N ASP A 147 -6.86 -14.80 -1.60
CA ASP A 147 -7.19 -14.84 -3.03
C ASP A 147 -8.72 -14.81 -3.25
N LYS A 148 -9.49 -15.61 -2.51
CA LYS A 148 -10.95 -15.57 -2.55
C LYS A 148 -11.52 -14.21 -2.13
N PHE A 149 -10.93 -13.58 -1.12
CA PHE A 149 -11.29 -12.23 -0.68
C PHE A 149 -11.14 -11.21 -1.82
N ILE A 150 -10.04 -11.26 -2.55
CA ILE A 150 -9.80 -10.39 -3.70
C ILE A 150 -10.77 -10.69 -4.83
N GLN A 151 -10.99 -11.97 -5.15
CA GLN A 151 -11.89 -12.45 -6.23
C GLN A 151 -13.36 -12.18 -5.93
N SER A 152 -13.78 -12.33 -4.67
CA SER A 152 -15.18 -12.23 -4.24
C SER A 152 -15.78 -10.82 -4.33
N ASN A 153 -15.05 -9.86 -4.86
CA ASN A 153 -15.44 -8.45 -4.94
C ASN A 153 -15.59 -7.72 -3.60
N PHE A 154 -15.18 -8.28 -2.46
CA PHE A 154 -15.16 -7.53 -1.20
C PHE A 154 -14.29 -6.27 -1.31
N LEU A 155 -13.12 -6.38 -1.92
CA LEU A 155 -12.29 -5.22 -2.26
C LEU A 155 -12.83 -4.43 -3.46
N GLY A 156 -13.57 -5.08 -4.35
CA GLY A 156 -14.14 -4.47 -5.55
C GLY A 156 -15.40 -3.64 -5.32
N LYS A 157 -16.07 -3.79 -4.17
CA LYS A 157 -17.34 -3.09 -3.88
C LYS A 157 -17.15 -1.91 -2.92
N PRO A 158 -17.87 -0.80 -3.10
CA PRO A 158 -17.89 0.28 -2.12
C PRO A 158 -18.61 -0.17 -0.84
N LEU A 159 -18.15 0.34 0.30
CA LEU A 159 -18.86 0.18 1.57
C LEU A 159 -19.94 1.27 1.68
N THR A 160 -21.19 0.88 1.86
CA THR A 160 -22.29 1.79 2.18
C THR A 160 -22.86 1.43 3.54
N LYS A 161 -22.68 2.32 4.54
CA LYS A 161 -23.25 2.20 5.91
C LYS A 161 -23.27 0.76 6.48
N GLY A 162 -22.16 0.05 6.38
CA GLY A 162 -22.02 -1.30 6.95
C GLY A 162 -22.40 -2.47 6.03
N PHE A 163 -22.94 -2.21 4.83
CA PHE A 163 -23.29 -3.26 3.88
C PHE A 163 -22.54 -3.08 2.55
N LEU A 164 -22.16 -4.20 1.94
CA LEU A 164 -21.67 -4.21 0.56
C LEU A 164 -22.86 -3.99 -0.37
N ASN A 165 -22.88 -2.88 -1.08
CA ASN A 165 -23.90 -2.66 -2.11
C ASN A 165 -23.59 -3.56 -3.32
N VAL A 166 -24.40 -4.59 -3.50
CA VAL A 166 -24.22 -5.59 -4.57
C VAL A 166 -24.40 -4.99 -5.97
N ALA A 167 -25.20 -3.91 -6.08
CA ALA A 167 -25.48 -3.22 -7.35
C ALA A 167 -24.42 -2.18 -7.73
N ALA A 168 -23.49 -1.86 -6.85
CA ALA A 168 -22.47 -0.85 -7.15
C ALA A 168 -21.44 -1.38 -8.17
N PRO A 169 -20.94 -0.52 -9.06
CA PRO A 169 -19.91 -0.89 -10.02
C PRO A 169 -18.62 -1.32 -9.31
N ASN A 170 -17.86 -2.19 -9.96
CA ASN A 170 -16.57 -2.62 -9.45
C ASN A 170 -15.63 -1.43 -9.26
N ARG A 171 -14.85 -1.47 -8.20
CA ARG A 171 -13.83 -0.45 -7.93
C ARG A 171 -12.68 -0.58 -8.93
N ALA A 172 -12.03 0.55 -9.22
CA ALA A 172 -10.85 0.56 -10.07
C ALA A 172 -9.73 -0.34 -9.53
N SER A 173 -9.02 -1.04 -10.41
CA SER A 173 -7.92 -1.95 -10.11
C SER A 173 -6.87 -1.33 -9.20
N ALA A 174 -6.54 -0.05 -9.41
CA ALA A 174 -5.61 0.69 -8.55
C ALA A 174 -6.09 0.81 -7.10
N SER A 175 -7.40 0.97 -6.87
CA SER A 175 -7.99 1.03 -5.54
C SER A 175 -7.95 -0.32 -4.83
N ILE A 176 -8.24 -1.41 -5.57
CA ILE A 176 -8.16 -2.77 -5.05
C ILE A 176 -6.72 -3.11 -4.64
N ARG A 177 -5.75 -2.80 -5.51
CA ARG A 177 -4.32 -3.02 -5.23
C ARG A 177 -3.83 -2.23 -4.02
N ARG A 178 -4.29 -0.97 -3.87
CA ARG A 178 -3.95 -0.14 -2.70
C ARG A 178 -4.49 -0.73 -1.41
N ASP A 179 -5.74 -1.18 -1.39
CA ASP A 179 -6.35 -1.76 -0.20
C ASP A 179 -5.71 -3.11 0.15
N ALA A 180 -5.39 -3.94 -0.84
CA ALA A 180 -4.65 -5.19 -0.65
C ALA A 180 -3.24 -4.92 -0.07
N ALA A 181 -2.54 -3.89 -0.57
CA ALA A 181 -1.25 -3.48 -0.03
C ALA A 181 -1.36 -2.97 1.42
N CYS A 182 -2.45 -2.26 1.76
CA CYS A 182 -2.73 -1.85 3.13
C CYS A 182 -2.91 -3.05 4.06
N ILE A 183 -3.74 -4.03 3.66
CA ILE A 183 -3.97 -5.26 4.43
C ILE A 183 -2.66 -6.05 4.58
N GLY A 184 -1.88 -6.18 3.49
CA GLY A 184 -0.56 -6.79 3.55
C GLY A 184 0.40 -6.06 4.50
N GLY A 185 0.31 -4.72 4.55
CA GLY A 185 1.05 -3.89 5.52
C GLY A 185 0.62 -4.13 6.97
N PHE A 186 -0.68 -4.30 7.22
CA PHE A 186 -1.21 -4.66 8.53
C PHE A 186 -0.69 -6.03 8.98
N TYR A 187 -0.74 -7.04 8.13
CA TYR A 187 -0.20 -8.36 8.46
C TYR A 187 1.32 -8.34 8.65
N ALA A 188 2.05 -7.56 7.86
CA ALA A 188 3.50 -7.41 8.05
C ALA A 188 3.83 -6.70 9.38
N PHE A 189 3.00 -5.74 9.81
CA PHE A 189 3.10 -5.14 11.14
C PHE A 189 2.80 -6.17 12.23
N THR A 190 1.67 -6.89 12.14
CA THR A 190 1.27 -7.93 13.10
C THR A 190 2.33 -9.01 13.22
N GLN A 191 2.86 -9.50 12.10
CA GLN A 191 3.93 -10.49 12.07
C GLN A 191 5.16 -10.04 12.86
N ARG A 192 5.55 -8.76 12.76
CA ARG A 192 6.68 -8.23 13.54
C ARG A 192 6.40 -8.16 15.03
N VAL A 193 5.22 -7.69 15.44
CA VAL A 193 4.89 -7.51 16.85
C VAL A 193 4.52 -8.81 17.55
N THR A 194 4.18 -9.85 16.79
CA THR A 194 3.88 -11.19 17.30
C THR A 194 5.03 -12.18 17.08
N TYR A 195 6.22 -11.72 16.74
CA TYR A 195 7.40 -12.57 16.51
C TYR A 195 7.13 -13.71 15.51
N ASN A 196 6.45 -13.40 14.40
CA ASN A 196 6.04 -14.31 13.34
C ASN A 196 4.95 -15.36 13.72
N GLU A 197 4.27 -15.21 14.83
CA GLU A 197 3.13 -16.08 15.18
C GLU A 197 1.99 -15.99 14.14
N VAL A 198 1.83 -14.84 13.47
CA VAL A 198 0.82 -14.63 12.42
C VAL A 198 1.48 -14.56 11.06
N VAL A 199 1.08 -15.44 10.15
CA VAL A 199 1.56 -15.44 8.77
C VAL A 199 0.86 -14.35 7.97
N ASN A 200 1.57 -13.68 7.06
CA ASN A 200 0.97 -12.69 6.17
C ASN A 200 0.31 -13.36 4.95
N PRO A 201 -1.02 -13.50 4.91
CA PRO A 201 -1.74 -14.20 3.85
C PRO A 201 -1.71 -13.45 2.52
N MET A 202 -1.42 -12.15 2.53
CA MET A 202 -1.33 -11.34 1.30
C MET A 202 -0.04 -11.61 0.51
N ARG A 203 0.96 -12.27 1.12
CA ARG A 203 2.16 -12.71 0.41
C ARG A 203 1.80 -13.89 -0.50
N GLY A 204 2.11 -13.77 -1.79
CA GLY A 204 1.86 -14.83 -2.77
C GLY A 204 0.45 -14.88 -3.34
N THR A 205 -0.45 -13.92 -3.00
CA THR A 205 -1.75 -13.82 -3.67
C THR A 205 -1.57 -13.60 -5.17
N ARG A 206 -2.33 -14.35 -5.98
CA ARG A 206 -2.29 -14.30 -7.45
C ARG A 206 -3.47 -13.56 -8.06
N SER A 207 -4.50 -13.30 -7.27
CA SER A 207 -5.77 -12.72 -7.72
C SER A 207 -5.78 -11.20 -7.80
N LEU A 208 -4.66 -10.53 -7.51
CA LEU A 208 -4.59 -9.07 -7.65
C LEU A 208 -4.80 -8.68 -9.11
N PRO A 209 -5.71 -7.72 -9.40
CA PRO A 209 -5.91 -7.24 -10.75
C PRO A 209 -4.60 -6.72 -11.33
N LYS A 210 -4.38 -6.89 -12.62
CA LYS A 210 -3.20 -6.36 -13.31
C LYS A 210 -3.14 -4.85 -13.09
N LYS A 211 -1.91 -4.33 -12.99
CA LYS A 211 -1.71 -2.88 -13.02
C LYS A 211 -2.12 -2.39 -14.40
N GLU A 212 -3.18 -1.59 -14.45
CA GLU A 212 -3.58 -0.94 -15.69
C GLU A 212 -2.44 -0.03 -16.17
N SER A 213 -2.21 0.00 -17.46
CA SER A 213 -1.37 1.05 -18.07
C SER A 213 -1.94 2.41 -17.69
N ALA A 214 -1.08 3.36 -17.42
CA ALA A 214 -1.53 4.72 -17.15
C ALA A 214 -2.40 5.19 -18.33
N LYS A 215 -3.66 5.56 -18.04
CA LYS A 215 -4.49 6.22 -19.05
C LYS A 215 -3.80 7.53 -19.44
N GLU A 216 -3.82 7.84 -20.72
CA GLU A 216 -3.39 9.14 -21.17
C GLU A 216 -4.17 10.23 -20.43
N ILE A 217 -3.45 11.17 -19.85
CA ILE A 217 -4.06 12.25 -19.08
C ILE A 217 -4.31 13.39 -20.04
N GLU A 218 -5.58 13.74 -20.23
CA GLU A 218 -5.94 14.96 -20.95
C GLU A 218 -5.49 16.17 -20.12
N VAL A 219 -4.52 16.88 -20.69
CA VAL A 219 -3.98 18.10 -20.09
C VAL A 219 -4.59 19.29 -20.81
N PRO A 220 -5.16 20.28 -20.09
CA PRO A 220 -5.68 21.47 -20.77
C PRO A 220 -4.60 22.16 -21.60
N THR A 221 -5.01 22.72 -22.72
CA THR A 221 -4.18 23.58 -23.56
C THR A 221 -4.04 24.98 -22.96
N GLU A 222 -3.07 25.74 -23.41
CA GLU A 222 -2.91 27.15 -23.00
C GLU A 222 -4.15 27.99 -23.33
N THR A 223 -4.74 27.76 -24.49
CA THR A 223 -5.98 28.45 -24.92
C THR A 223 -7.13 28.16 -23.94
N GLU A 224 -7.29 26.92 -23.52
CA GLU A 224 -8.33 26.51 -22.59
C GLU A 224 -8.08 27.08 -21.17
N VAL A 225 -6.84 27.04 -20.68
CA VAL A 225 -6.49 27.67 -19.40
C VAL A 225 -6.79 29.17 -19.44
N ASN A 226 -6.43 29.85 -20.54
CA ASN A 226 -6.71 31.27 -20.71
C ASN A 226 -8.24 31.54 -20.78
N ALA A 227 -9.02 30.71 -21.48
CA ALA A 227 -10.47 30.81 -21.53
C ALA A 227 -11.12 30.63 -20.15
N ILE A 228 -10.66 29.65 -19.36
CA ILE A 228 -11.11 29.45 -17.98
C ILE A 228 -10.83 30.69 -17.11
N LEU A 229 -9.59 31.18 -17.17
CA LEU A 229 -9.16 32.33 -16.38
C LEU A 229 -9.82 33.67 -16.83
N ALA A 230 -10.22 33.77 -18.09
CA ALA A 230 -10.96 34.92 -18.62
C ALA A 230 -12.46 34.86 -18.32
N SER A 231 -13.02 33.71 -17.99
CA SER A 231 -14.45 33.55 -17.73
C SER A 231 -14.95 34.51 -16.65
N LYS A 232 -16.01 35.31 -16.97
CA LYS A 232 -16.57 36.29 -16.04
C LYS A 232 -17.34 35.62 -14.90
N ASP A 233 -17.90 34.45 -15.14
CA ASP A 233 -18.76 33.72 -14.20
C ASP A 233 -17.91 33.02 -13.09
N LEU A 234 -16.65 32.71 -13.36
CA LEU A 234 -15.81 32.01 -12.41
C LEU A 234 -15.47 32.91 -11.20
N PRO A 235 -15.78 32.48 -9.96
CA PRO A 235 -15.45 33.25 -8.76
C PRO A 235 -13.96 33.64 -8.71
N LYS A 236 -13.69 34.86 -8.24
CA LYS A 236 -12.32 35.40 -8.21
C LYS A 236 -11.37 34.55 -7.39
N GLU A 237 -11.85 33.97 -6.27
CA GLU A 237 -11.08 33.05 -5.44
C GLU A 237 -10.67 31.78 -6.18
N LEU A 238 -11.59 31.20 -6.94
CA LEU A 238 -11.31 30.00 -7.74
C LEU A 238 -10.41 30.31 -8.91
N LYS A 239 -10.55 31.51 -9.50
CA LYS A 239 -9.69 31.99 -10.57
C LYS A 239 -8.23 32.09 -10.08
N ALA A 240 -8.01 32.69 -8.90
CA ALA A 240 -6.68 32.74 -8.28
C ALA A 240 -6.13 31.34 -7.94
N ALA A 241 -6.98 30.45 -7.41
CA ALA A 241 -6.58 29.07 -7.11
C ALA A 241 -6.20 28.28 -8.37
N ILE A 242 -6.95 28.43 -9.45
CA ILE A 242 -6.66 27.77 -10.74
C ILE A 242 -5.39 28.39 -11.35
N ALA A 243 -5.24 29.72 -11.32
CA ALA A 243 -4.07 30.40 -11.86
C ALA A 243 -2.77 29.91 -11.20
N ILE A 244 -2.73 29.82 -9.87
CA ILE A 244 -1.51 29.38 -9.19
C ILE A 244 -1.22 27.89 -9.41
N MET A 245 -2.24 27.05 -9.59
CA MET A 245 -2.05 25.65 -9.96
C MET A 245 -1.60 25.49 -11.42
N ALA A 246 -2.18 26.25 -12.35
CA ALA A 246 -1.88 26.19 -13.77
C ALA A 246 -0.57 26.89 -14.15
N LEU A 247 -0.25 28.02 -13.51
CA LEU A 247 0.86 28.86 -13.91
C LEU A 247 2.10 28.71 -13.00
N ARG A 248 1.95 28.13 -11.79
CA ARG A 248 3.04 27.87 -10.85
C ARG A 248 3.14 26.42 -10.39
N GLY A 249 2.16 25.60 -10.73
CA GLY A 249 2.19 24.18 -10.47
C GLY A 249 1.95 23.77 -9.03
N LEU A 250 1.37 24.61 -8.16
CA LEU A 250 1.09 24.25 -6.78
C LEU A 250 0.05 23.14 -6.68
N ARG A 251 0.20 22.27 -5.67
CA ARG A 251 -0.84 21.29 -5.36
C ARG A 251 -2.00 21.97 -4.65
N ILE A 252 -3.23 21.58 -4.96
CA ILE A 252 -4.44 22.08 -4.29
C ILE A 252 -4.37 21.92 -2.76
N GLY A 253 -3.77 20.85 -2.25
CA GLY A 253 -3.59 20.61 -0.81
C GLY A 253 -2.65 21.60 -0.12
N GLY A 254 -1.87 22.39 -0.87
CA GLY A 254 -1.02 23.46 -0.34
C GLY A 254 -1.72 24.82 -0.25
N LEU A 255 -2.79 25.03 -1.00
CA LEU A 255 -3.42 26.35 -1.10
C LEU A 255 -3.95 26.90 0.23
N PRO A 256 -4.58 26.11 1.12
CA PRO A 256 -5.04 26.62 2.42
C PRO A 256 -3.92 27.20 3.31
N SER A 257 -2.70 26.67 3.16
CA SER A 257 -1.52 27.14 3.93
C SER A 257 -0.65 28.15 3.19
N LEU A 258 -1.07 28.53 1.97
CA LEU A 258 -0.30 29.46 1.14
C LEU A 258 -0.18 30.83 1.83
N ASN A 259 1.06 31.26 1.96
CA ASN A 259 1.42 32.58 2.47
C ASN A 259 2.26 33.29 1.41
N ILE A 260 1.83 34.47 0.98
CA ILE A 260 2.45 35.24 -0.10
C ILE A 260 2.99 36.57 0.46
N ASP A 261 4.23 36.86 0.14
CA ASP A 261 4.79 38.18 0.20
C ASP A 261 4.68 38.83 -1.19
N TYR A 262 3.77 39.77 -1.33
CA TYR A 262 3.51 40.44 -2.61
C TYR A 262 4.65 41.36 -3.06
N THR A 263 5.48 41.84 -2.14
CA THR A 263 6.61 42.73 -2.46
C THR A 263 7.76 41.96 -3.09
N SER A 264 8.15 40.84 -2.48
CA SER A 264 9.23 39.98 -2.99
C SER A 264 8.73 38.93 -3.96
N GLN A 265 7.41 38.81 -4.15
CA GLN A 265 6.75 37.75 -4.90
C GLN A 265 7.09 36.33 -4.40
N ALA A 266 7.57 36.21 -3.16
CA ALA A 266 7.87 34.95 -2.54
C ALA A 266 6.62 34.34 -1.93
N PHE A 267 6.60 32.99 -1.88
CA PHE A 267 5.56 32.30 -1.16
C PHE A 267 6.12 31.16 -0.32
N ILE A 268 5.37 30.81 0.71
CA ILE A 268 5.58 29.61 1.52
C ILE A 268 4.26 28.87 1.59
N THR A 269 4.30 27.56 1.43
CA THR A 269 3.12 26.67 1.58
C THR A 269 3.52 25.34 2.18
N GLN A 270 2.56 24.62 2.75
CA GLN A 270 2.75 23.28 3.28
C GLN A 270 1.84 22.29 2.55
N SER A 271 2.42 21.22 2.01
CA SER A 271 1.68 20.15 1.35
C SER A 271 2.25 18.79 1.70
N LYS A 272 1.40 17.84 2.07
CA LYS A 272 1.80 16.48 2.48
C LYS A 272 2.85 16.48 3.59
N GLY A 273 2.72 17.40 4.57
CA GLY A 273 3.63 17.52 5.71
C GLY A 273 4.99 18.13 5.39
N LYS A 274 5.23 18.59 4.15
CA LYS A 274 6.47 19.25 3.74
C LYS A 274 6.23 20.72 3.47
N LEU A 275 7.14 21.56 3.98
CA LEU A 275 7.20 22.96 3.65
C LEU A 275 7.77 23.13 2.23
N TYR A 276 7.21 24.05 1.49
CA TYR A 276 7.67 24.45 0.17
C TYR A 276 7.67 25.96 0.04
N ASN A 277 8.78 26.53 -0.38
CA ASN A 277 8.97 27.94 -0.69
C ASN A 277 9.37 28.11 -2.16
N GLY A 278 9.04 29.24 -2.72
CA GLY A 278 9.37 29.60 -4.11
C GLY A 278 8.90 31.01 -4.43
N HIS A 279 8.92 31.37 -5.70
CA HIS A 279 8.53 32.69 -6.17
C HIS A 279 7.38 32.59 -7.21
N LEU A 280 6.66 33.70 -7.34
CA LEU A 280 5.57 33.90 -8.31
C LEU A 280 6.01 34.82 -9.44
N ASN A 281 7.29 34.77 -9.79
CA ASN A 281 7.93 35.54 -10.84
C ASN A 281 8.03 34.76 -12.17
N GLU A 282 8.47 35.40 -13.22
CA GLU A 282 8.56 34.85 -14.57
C GLU A 282 9.53 33.65 -14.69
N THR A 283 10.52 33.54 -13.79
CA THR A 283 11.48 32.42 -13.82
C THR A 283 10.92 31.10 -13.32
N GLU A 284 9.89 31.16 -12.47
CA GLU A 284 9.25 29.99 -11.87
C GLU A 284 7.80 29.75 -12.33
N CYS A 285 7.19 30.79 -12.94
CA CYS A 285 5.84 30.72 -13.49
C CYS A 285 5.88 30.58 -15.02
N ILE A 286 4.80 30.09 -15.59
CA ILE A 286 4.57 30.02 -17.05
C ILE A 286 3.44 30.99 -17.44
N GLY A 287 3.34 31.28 -18.74
CA GLY A 287 2.31 32.15 -19.30
C GLY A 287 2.68 33.64 -19.30
N ALA A 288 2.10 34.38 -20.22
CA ALA A 288 2.37 35.81 -20.42
C ALA A 288 1.78 36.72 -19.32
N THR A 289 0.75 36.26 -18.63
CA THR A 289 0.11 37.04 -17.56
C THR A 289 0.68 36.66 -16.20
N PRO A 290 1.24 37.62 -15.43
CA PRO A 290 1.73 37.34 -14.08
C PRO A 290 0.67 36.71 -13.19
N VAL A 291 1.01 35.67 -12.45
CA VAL A 291 0.07 34.95 -11.56
C VAL A 291 -0.59 35.87 -10.57
N LEU A 292 0.16 36.85 -10.04
CA LEU A 292 -0.33 37.78 -9.05
C LEU A 292 -1.48 38.69 -9.56
N LYS A 293 -1.62 38.89 -10.89
CA LYS A 293 -2.76 39.59 -11.46
C LYS A 293 -4.10 38.98 -11.09
N TYR A 294 -4.14 37.65 -10.92
CA TYR A 294 -5.35 36.92 -10.52
C TYR A 294 -5.64 37.03 -9.02
N PHE A 295 -4.72 37.58 -8.24
CA PHE A 295 -4.84 37.77 -6.79
C PHE A 295 -5.29 39.17 -6.38
N GLY A 296 -5.66 40.03 -7.31
CA GLY A 296 -6.06 41.40 -7.02
C GLY A 296 -7.12 41.59 -5.93
N THR A 297 -8.05 40.62 -5.78
CA THR A 297 -9.04 40.59 -4.67
C THR A 297 -8.44 40.27 -3.31
N PHE A 298 -7.22 39.77 -3.28
CA PHE A 298 -6.49 39.38 -2.07
C PHE A 298 -5.30 40.31 -1.79
N GLU A 299 -5.17 41.41 -2.51
CA GLU A 299 -4.08 42.33 -2.36
C GLU A 299 -3.92 42.71 -0.89
N GLY A 300 -2.70 42.54 -0.35
CA GLY A 300 -2.40 42.72 1.08
C GLY A 300 -2.77 41.53 1.98
N LYS A 301 -3.53 40.56 1.53
CA LYS A 301 -3.84 39.33 2.32
C LYS A 301 -2.72 38.29 2.18
N LYS A 302 -1.82 38.24 3.16
CA LYS A 302 -0.73 37.23 3.16
C LYS A 302 -1.21 35.78 2.98
N LYS A 303 -2.41 35.43 3.45
CA LYS A 303 -2.99 34.10 3.39
C LYS A 303 -4.33 34.09 2.63
N PRO A 304 -4.32 34.15 1.30
CA PRO A 304 -5.53 34.34 0.49
C PRO A 304 -6.56 33.22 0.62
N PHE A 305 -6.14 31.97 0.92
CA PHE A 305 -7.01 30.80 0.97
C PHE A 305 -7.16 30.21 2.38
N SER A 306 -6.82 30.96 3.45
CA SER A 306 -6.86 30.43 4.83
C SER A 306 -8.25 29.96 5.30
N ASN A 307 -9.32 30.48 4.70
CA ASN A 307 -10.71 30.13 5.04
C ASN A 307 -11.23 28.95 4.23
N LEU A 308 -10.41 28.35 3.37
CA LEU A 308 -10.78 27.24 2.50
C LEU A 308 -10.02 25.99 2.90
N ASP A 309 -10.67 24.84 2.80
CA ASP A 309 -9.99 23.54 2.85
C ASP A 309 -9.82 22.95 1.43
N ALA A 310 -8.86 22.06 1.28
CA ALA A 310 -8.56 21.46 -0.01
C ALA A 310 -9.70 20.60 -0.57
N PRO A 311 -10.46 19.79 0.22
CA PRO A 311 -11.65 19.09 -0.24
C PRO A 311 -12.73 20.03 -0.79
N LYS A 312 -13.03 21.12 -0.09
CA LYS A 312 -14.02 22.11 -0.52
C LYS A 312 -13.59 22.81 -1.82
N LEU A 313 -12.32 23.24 -1.89
CA LEU A 313 -11.75 23.80 -3.13
C LEU A 313 -11.84 22.82 -4.30
N LYS A 314 -11.51 21.55 -4.08
CA LYS A 314 -11.60 20.51 -5.11
C LYS A 314 -13.05 20.33 -5.61
N MET A 315 -14.00 20.32 -4.70
CA MET A 315 -15.43 20.20 -5.04
C MET A 315 -15.90 21.42 -5.85
N GLN A 316 -15.53 22.63 -5.43
CA GLN A 316 -15.89 23.87 -6.15
C GLN A 316 -15.27 23.91 -7.55
N ILE A 317 -13.98 23.57 -7.70
CA ILE A 317 -13.34 23.50 -9.02
C ILE A 317 -14.06 22.48 -9.91
N SER A 318 -14.35 21.27 -9.39
CA SER A 318 -15.09 20.27 -10.16
C SER A 318 -16.47 20.75 -10.62
N TYR A 319 -17.19 21.45 -9.76
CA TYR A 319 -18.49 22.05 -10.11
C TYR A 319 -18.35 23.07 -11.25
N TRP A 320 -17.40 24.00 -11.12
CA TRP A 320 -17.20 25.05 -12.13
C TRP A 320 -16.66 24.51 -13.44
N MET A 321 -15.79 23.53 -13.44
CA MET A 321 -15.31 22.90 -14.68
C MET A 321 -16.48 22.22 -15.44
N LYS A 322 -17.40 21.56 -14.73
CA LYS A 322 -18.62 21.01 -15.34
C LYS A 322 -19.49 22.10 -15.95
N LYS A 323 -19.68 23.22 -15.25
CA LYS A 323 -20.46 24.36 -15.74
C LYS A 323 -19.82 24.98 -17.00
N LEU A 324 -18.52 25.23 -17.01
CA LEU A 324 -17.79 25.77 -18.16
C LEU A 324 -17.81 24.82 -19.36
N HIS A 325 -17.76 23.52 -19.12
CA HIS A 325 -17.92 22.51 -20.16
C HIS A 325 -19.33 22.53 -20.74
N GLN A 326 -20.37 22.61 -19.92
CA GLN A 326 -21.76 22.74 -20.37
C GLN A 326 -22.03 24.03 -21.17
N GLN A 327 -21.29 25.09 -20.87
CA GLN A 327 -21.32 26.36 -21.60
C GLN A 327 -20.50 26.32 -22.91
N GLY A 328 -19.80 25.21 -23.22
CA GLY A 328 -18.94 25.08 -24.41
C GLY A 328 -17.64 25.88 -24.34
N ILE A 329 -17.28 26.41 -23.17
CA ILE A 329 -16.03 27.18 -22.99
C ILE A 329 -14.80 26.26 -23.01
N ILE A 330 -14.95 25.02 -22.51
CA ILE A 330 -13.92 23.99 -22.52
C ILE A 330 -14.48 22.66 -23.06
N PRO A 331 -13.69 21.87 -23.79
CA PRO A 331 -14.15 20.61 -24.39
C PRO A 331 -14.25 19.47 -23.38
N THR A 332 -13.48 19.53 -22.29
CA THR A 332 -13.36 18.47 -21.27
C THR A 332 -13.47 19.04 -19.85
N VAL A 333 -13.98 18.22 -18.93
CA VAL A 333 -14.08 18.59 -17.51
C VAL A 333 -12.77 18.31 -16.81
N TYR A 334 -11.98 19.35 -16.59
CA TYR A 334 -10.66 19.25 -15.92
C TYR A 334 -10.80 19.15 -14.40
N SER A 335 -9.92 18.35 -13.79
CA SER A 335 -9.74 18.31 -12.34
C SER A 335 -8.71 19.34 -11.89
N ALA A 336 -8.69 19.62 -10.58
CA ALA A 336 -7.67 20.49 -10.00
C ALA A 336 -6.22 20.00 -10.28
N HIS A 337 -6.02 18.70 -10.47
CA HIS A 337 -4.70 18.15 -10.71
C HIS A 337 -4.23 18.35 -12.15
N ASP A 338 -5.17 18.45 -13.10
CA ASP A 338 -4.87 18.64 -14.52
C ASP A 338 -4.26 20.01 -14.79
N PHE A 339 -4.59 21.03 -14.00
CA PHE A 339 -3.90 22.32 -14.05
C PHE A 339 -2.43 22.22 -13.65
N ARG A 340 -2.10 21.39 -12.69
CA ARG A 340 -0.70 21.13 -12.35
C ARG A 340 -0.01 20.26 -13.42
N HIS A 341 -0.72 19.37 -14.08
CA HIS A 341 -0.22 18.65 -15.26
C HIS A 341 0.11 19.61 -16.39
N PHE A 342 -0.76 20.59 -16.65
CA PHE A 342 -0.50 21.67 -17.61
C PHE A 342 0.79 22.42 -17.31
N TYR A 343 0.95 22.93 -16.06
CA TYR A 343 2.20 23.54 -15.64
C TYR A 343 3.40 22.66 -15.91
N SER A 344 3.32 21.41 -15.53
CA SER A 344 4.46 20.50 -15.62
C SER A 344 4.89 20.24 -17.05
N LYS A 345 3.92 20.05 -17.96
CA LYS A 345 4.15 19.87 -19.40
C LYS A 345 4.78 21.11 -20.00
N THR A 346 4.14 22.25 -19.79
CA THR A 346 4.57 23.53 -20.38
C THR A 346 5.93 23.97 -19.85
N PHE A 347 6.13 23.91 -18.51
CA PHE A 347 7.40 24.27 -17.88
C PHE A 347 8.55 23.35 -18.33
N TYR A 348 8.30 22.05 -18.45
CA TYR A 348 9.29 21.08 -18.94
C TYR A 348 9.74 21.42 -20.36
N GLN A 349 8.79 21.73 -21.27
CA GLN A 349 9.08 22.15 -22.64
C GLN A 349 9.83 23.47 -22.69
N GLN A 350 9.38 24.49 -21.93
CA GLN A 350 10.01 25.81 -21.91
C GLN A 350 11.40 25.83 -21.25
N SER A 351 11.67 24.91 -20.32
CA SER A 351 12.97 24.78 -19.67
C SER A 351 14.02 24.00 -20.48
N GLY A 352 13.74 23.64 -21.73
CA GLY A 352 14.62 22.80 -22.55
C GLY A 352 14.69 21.36 -22.05
N HIS A 353 13.58 20.83 -21.56
CA HIS A 353 13.46 19.47 -21.02
C HIS A 353 14.29 19.22 -19.75
N ASP A 354 14.52 20.27 -18.94
CA ASP A 354 15.26 20.15 -17.67
C ASP A 354 14.39 19.50 -16.58
N ILE A 355 14.58 18.20 -16.40
CA ILE A 355 13.85 17.40 -15.41
C ILE A 355 14.24 17.77 -13.97
N TYR A 356 15.48 18.17 -13.71
CA TYR A 356 15.92 18.56 -12.38
C TYR A 356 15.29 19.88 -11.95
N ARG A 357 15.22 20.82 -12.88
CA ARG A 357 14.52 22.09 -12.64
C ARG A 357 13.05 21.86 -12.41
N LEU A 358 12.39 21.02 -13.22
CA LEU A 358 10.99 20.63 -13.00
C LEU A 358 10.77 19.94 -11.64
N GLN A 359 11.66 19.02 -11.26
CA GLN A 359 11.61 18.36 -9.95
C GLN A 359 11.57 19.38 -8.81
N LYS A 360 12.45 20.38 -8.85
CA LYS A 360 12.52 21.47 -7.88
C LYS A 360 11.23 22.29 -7.87
N MET A 361 10.75 22.68 -9.06
CA MET A 361 9.51 23.48 -9.19
C MET A 361 8.29 22.74 -8.68
N LEU A 362 8.24 21.40 -8.83
CA LEU A 362 7.15 20.59 -8.32
C LEU A 362 7.30 20.14 -6.86
N ASN A 363 8.43 20.47 -6.22
CA ASN A 363 8.77 19.97 -4.88
C ASN A 363 8.60 18.46 -4.76
N HIS A 364 9.20 17.70 -5.71
CA HIS A 364 9.25 16.25 -5.66
C HIS A 364 10.47 15.80 -4.85
N SER A 365 10.29 14.78 -4.00
CA SER A 365 11.35 14.28 -3.12
C SER A 365 12.45 13.50 -3.82
N GLY A 366 12.29 13.15 -5.09
CA GLY A 366 13.27 12.43 -5.89
C GLY A 366 12.96 12.55 -7.38
N ILE A 367 13.98 12.37 -8.19
CA ILE A 367 13.91 12.48 -9.66
C ILE A 367 12.98 11.42 -10.25
N SER A 368 12.98 10.19 -9.70
CA SER A 368 12.14 9.09 -10.16
C SER A 368 10.63 9.38 -10.09
N ILE A 369 10.22 10.27 -9.14
CA ILE A 369 8.84 10.74 -9.05
C ILE A 369 8.51 11.64 -10.25
N THR A 370 9.46 12.50 -10.64
CA THR A 370 9.29 13.41 -11.78
C THR A 370 9.33 12.64 -13.09
N GLU A 371 10.22 11.65 -13.24
CA GLU A 371 10.24 10.75 -14.41
C GLU A 371 8.92 9.98 -14.54
N GLY A 372 8.44 9.35 -13.46
CA GLY A 372 7.16 8.67 -13.45
C GLY A 372 6.00 9.60 -13.83
N TYR A 373 6.08 10.86 -13.40
CA TYR A 373 5.09 11.89 -13.73
C TYR A 373 5.16 12.28 -15.22
N LEU A 374 6.35 12.49 -15.78
CA LEU A 374 6.53 12.79 -17.19
C LEU A 374 6.11 11.62 -18.10
N LYS A 375 6.36 10.37 -17.69
CA LYS A 375 5.84 9.17 -18.37
C LYS A 375 4.31 9.15 -18.44
N THR A 376 3.62 9.56 -17.39
CA THR A 376 2.14 9.63 -17.40
C THR A 376 1.61 10.74 -18.31
N LEU A 377 2.44 11.70 -18.68
CA LEU A 377 2.15 12.80 -19.61
C LEU A 377 2.68 12.53 -21.04
N ASN A 378 3.25 11.34 -21.32
CA ASN A 378 3.87 10.96 -22.58
C ASN A 378 4.95 11.96 -23.05
N LEU A 379 5.78 12.45 -22.12
CA LEU A 379 6.83 13.45 -22.41
C LEU A 379 8.24 12.85 -22.41
N ILE A 380 8.40 11.62 -21.91
CA ILE A 380 9.63 10.83 -21.94
C ILE A 380 9.28 9.34 -22.03
#